data_68a2c29e5312d31f90dd6b2ef8d9db79
#
_entry.id   68a2c29e5312d31f90dd6b2ef8d9db79
#
_cell.length_a   1.000
_cell.length_b   1.000
_cell.length_c   1.000
_cell.angle_alpha   90.00
_cell.angle_beta   90.00
_cell.angle_gamma   90.00
#
_symmetry.space_group_name_H-M   'P 1'
#
loop_
_entity.id
_entity.type
_entity.pdbx_description
1 polymer ?
#
loop_
_entity_poly.entity_id
_entity_poly.type
_entity_poly.pdbx_seq_one_letter_code
_entity_poly.pdbx_strand_id
1 'polypeptide(L)'
;GGEAKVITNPEGMRTTPSVVAFKNGEIIVGQKAKNQMVTNKDTISSIKRKMGTSEKVSANGKEYTPEEISAMILGDLKKTAEAYLGEPVTKAVITVPAYFNDSQRQATKNAGKIAGLEVERIINEPTAAALAYGLDKQEKTQTILVYDLGGGTFDVSIIEIGDGVIEVLSTAGDNRLGGDDF
;
A
#
# COMPACT_ATOMS: atom_id res chain seq x y z
N GLY A 1 -6.35 -16.60 -17.58
CA GLY A 1 -6.03 -16.23 -16.23
C GLY A 1 -6.96 -16.89 -15.23
N GLY A 2 -6.42 -17.20 -14.07
CA GLY A 2 -7.19 -17.74 -12.96
C GLY A 2 -7.95 -16.66 -12.20
N GLU A 3 -8.70 -17.08 -11.20
CA GLU A 3 -9.41 -16.20 -10.28
C GLU A 3 -8.40 -15.48 -9.34
N ALA A 4 -8.63 -14.20 -9.08
CA ALA A 4 -7.81 -13.44 -8.13
C ALA A 4 -8.01 -13.99 -6.71
N LYS A 5 -6.92 -14.23 -5.99
CA LYS A 5 -6.94 -14.80 -4.64
C LYS A 5 -6.06 -13.99 -3.71
N VAL A 6 -6.59 -13.69 -2.52
CA VAL A 6 -5.81 -13.08 -1.44
C VAL A 6 -4.92 -14.14 -0.79
N ILE A 7 -3.62 -13.90 -0.79
CA ILE A 7 -2.63 -14.75 -0.12
C ILE A 7 -2.58 -14.40 1.36
N THR A 8 -2.65 -15.39 2.23
CA THR A 8 -2.42 -15.20 3.66
C THR A 8 -0.91 -15.08 3.94
N ASN A 9 -0.56 -14.19 4.87
CA ASN A 9 0.82 -14.04 5.32
C ASN A 9 1.24 -15.18 6.27
N PRO A 10 2.53 -15.27 6.67
CA PRO A 10 3.00 -16.32 7.56
C PRO A 10 2.31 -16.38 8.92
N GLU A 11 1.65 -15.32 9.34
CA GLU A 11 0.87 -15.24 10.59
C GLU A 11 -0.60 -15.64 10.40
N GLY A 12 -0.98 -16.10 9.19
CA GLY A 12 -2.34 -16.52 8.86
C GLY A 12 -3.32 -15.39 8.58
N MET A 13 -2.82 -14.15 8.46
CA MET A 13 -3.65 -12.97 8.23
C MET A 13 -3.73 -12.64 6.72
N ARG A 14 -4.84 -12.04 6.32
CA ARG A 14 -5.08 -11.60 4.94
C ARG A 14 -4.52 -10.22 4.64
N THR A 15 -4.12 -9.49 5.67
CA THR A 15 -3.52 -8.16 5.58
C THR A 15 -2.23 -8.11 6.39
N THR A 16 -1.30 -7.27 5.97
CA THR A 16 -0.05 -7.02 6.67
C THR A 16 -0.01 -5.54 7.07
N PRO A 17 0.05 -5.22 8.37
CA PRO A 17 0.20 -3.83 8.81
C PRO A 17 1.46 -3.20 8.21
N SER A 18 1.34 -1.96 7.73
CA SER A 18 2.45 -1.19 7.16
C SER A 18 3.32 -0.58 8.27
N VAL A 19 3.90 -1.45 9.09
CA VAL A 19 4.75 -1.09 10.23
C VAL A 19 6.07 -1.83 10.12
N VAL A 20 7.16 -1.12 10.35
CA VAL A 20 8.54 -1.65 10.31
C VAL A 20 9.20 -1.39 11.65
N ALA A 21 9.78 -2.42 12.25
CA ALA A 21 10.56 -2.30 13.48
C ALA A 21 11.98 -2.83 13.26
N PHE A 22 12.92 -2.20 13.93
CA PHE A 22 14.33 -2.61 13.96
C PHE A 22 14.67 -3.11 15.36
N LYS A 23 15.11 -4.36 15.46
CA LYS A 23 15.46 -4.96 16.74
C LYS A 23 16.57 -5.99 16.56
N ASN A 24 17.64 -5.87 17.37
CA ASN A 24 18.76 -6.80 17.35
C ASN A 24 19.38 -7.02 15.96
N GLY A 25 19.47 -5.95 15.15
CA GLY A 25 20.00 -6.02 13.79
C GLY A 25 19.04 -6.61 12.75
N GLU A 26 17.82 -6.96 13.15
CA GLU A 26 16.78 -7.49 12.26
C GLU A 26 15.74 -6.42 11.90
N ILE A 27 15.20 -6.55 10.68
CA ILE A 27 14.07 -5.76 10.20
C ILE A 27 12.82 -6.63 10.34
N ILE A 28 11.83 -6.14 11.09
CA ILE A 28 10.58 -6.81 11.36
C ILE A 28 9.46 -6.01 10.69
N VAL A 29 8.60 -6.66 9.93
CA VAL A 29 7.49 -6.03 9.20
C VAL A 29 6.17 -6.66 9.61
N GLY A 30 5.13 -5.85 9.65
CA GLY A 30 3.77 -6.31 9.84
C GLY A 30 3.31 -6.36 11.29
N GLN A 31 2.53 -7.35 11.65
CA GLN A 31 1.87 -7.43 12.96
C GLN A 31 2.88 -7.48 14.12
N LYS A 32 3.97 -8.21 13.97
CA LYS A 32 5.03 -8.28 15.00
C LYS A 32 5.69 -6.93 15.24
N ALA A 33 5.85 -6.13 14.19
CA ALA A 33 6.33 -4.75 14.30
C ALA A 33 5.28 -3.87 14.98
N LYS A 34 4.02 -3.97 14.59
CA LYS A 34 2.92 -3.22 15.19
C LYS A 34 2.79 -3.49 16.69
N ASN A 35 2.95 -4.73 17.11
CA ASN A 35 2.85 -5.13 18.52
C ASN A 35 3.92 -4.50 19.42
N GLN A 36 5.01 -4.00 18.85
CA GLN A 36 6.10 -3.36 19.60
C GLN A 36 6.20 -1.85 19.42
N MET A 37 5.17 -1.20 18.84
CA MET A 37 5.17 0.25 18.59
C MET A 37 5.35 1.07 19.89
N VAL A 38 4.79 0.62 20.99
CA VAL A 38 4.88 1.32 22.29
C VAL A 38 6.21 1.07 22.99
N THR A 39 6.78 -0.12 22.85
CA THR A 39 7.96 -0.57 23.59
C THR A 39 9.27 -0.40 22.84
N ASN A 40 9.23 -0.38 21.51
CA ASN A 40 10.39 -0.23 20.64
C ASN A 40 10.34 1.11 19.90
N LYS A 41 11.19 2.06 20.31
CA LYS A 41 11.31 3.38 19.70
C LYS A 41 11.78 3.34 18.24
N ASP A 42 12.44 2.27 17.81
CA ASP A 42 12.89 2.07 16.44
C ASP A 42 11.81 1.37 15.59
N THR A 43 10.56 1.79 15.77
CA THR A 43 9.40 1.32 15.04
C THR A 43 8.81 2.48 14.24
N ILE A 44 8.59 2.25 12.94
CA ILE A 44 8.09 3.24 12.00
C ILE A 44 6.72 2.78 11.50
N SER A 45 5.73 3.67 11.61
CA SER A 45 4.37 3.49 11.10
C SER A 45 3.98 4.65 10.18
N SER A 46 2.90 4.48 9.43
CA SER A 46 2.29 5.53 8.60
C SER A 46 3.27 6.20 7.62
N ILE A 47 4.22 5.46 7.08
CA ILE A 47 5.22 5.99 6.14
C ILE A 47 4.59 6.54 4.86
N LYS A 48 3.42 6.06 4.49
CA LYS A 48 2.64 6.55 3.34
C LYS A 48 2.40 8.06 3.38
N ARG A 49 2.26 8.63 4.59
CA ARG A 49 2.09 10.06 4.81
C ARG A 49 3.30 10.91 4.37
N LYS A 50 4.47 10.30 4.23
CA LYS A 50 5.73 10.95 3.86
C LYS A 50 6.19 10.67 2.44
N MET A 51 5.46 9.84 1.71
CA MET A 51 5.80 9.51 0.31
C MET A 51 5.80 10.75 -0.57
N GLY A 52 6.80 10.85 -1.44
CA GLY A 52 6.97 12.00 -2.34
C GLY A 52 7.57 13.24 -1.68
N THR A 53 7.95 13.17 -0.40
CA THR A 53 8.64 14.25 0.32
C THR A 53 10.12 13.93 0.48
N SER A 54 10.90 14.94 0.88
CA SER A 54 12.33 14.78 1.24
C SER A 54 12.55 14.45 2.72
N GLU A 55 11.46 14.26 3.48
CA GLU A 55 11.56 13.89 4.90
C GLU A 55 12.21 12.52 5.05
N LYS A 56 13.08 12.41 6.05
CA LYS A 56 13.67 11.13 6.46
C LYS A 56 13.15 10.72 7.82
N VAL A 57 13.17 9.42 8.08
CA VAL A 57 12.84 8.85 9.37
C VAL A 57 14.09 8.23 9.99
N SER A 58 14.24 8.41 11.30
CA SER A 58 15.37 7.87 12.03
C SER A 58 14.97 6.60 12.77
N ALA A 59 15.71 5.54 12.57
CA ALA A 59 15.57 4.29 13.31
C ALA A 59 16.91 3.54 13.32
N ASN A 60 17.16 2.78 14.38
CA ASN A 60 18.36 1.96 14.50
C ASN A 60 19.68 2.73 14.24
N GLY A 61 19.74 3.98 14.68
CA GLY A 61 20.91 4.85 14.50
C GLY A 61 21.17 5.29 13.06
N LYS A 62 20.22 5.13 12.16
CA LYS A 62 20.31 5.51 10.74
C LYS A 62 19.11 6.34 10.32
N GLU A 63 19.29 7.07 9.23
CA GLU A 63 18.18 7.75 8.55
C GLU A 63 17.76 6.97 7.30
N TYR A 64 16.45 6.88 7.10
CA TYR A 64 15.84 6.20 5.97
C TYR A 64 14.91 7.14 5.23
N THR A 65 14.90 7.03 3.91
CA THR A 65 13.88 7.69 3.07
C THR A 65 12.54 6.96 3.18
N PRO A 66 11.41 7.63 2.90
CA PRO A 66 10.10 6.96 2.85
C PRO A 66 10.08 5.79 1.87
N GLU A 67 10.78 5.89 0.73
CA GLU A 67 10.91 4.82 -0.26
C GLU A 67 11.63 3.60 0.29
N GLU A 68 12.69 3.79 1.08
CA GLU A 68 13.44 2.68 1.70
C GLU A 68 12.57 1.92 2.71
N ILE A 69 11.82 2.62 3.54
CA ILE A 69 10.89 1.99 4.50
C ILE A 69 9.74 1.27 3.77
N SER A 70 9.16 1.91 2.76
CA SER A 70 8.13 1.29 1.94
C SER A 70 8.66 0.05 1.21
N ALA A 71 9.92 0.08 0.76
CA ALA A 71 10.58 -1.07 0.14
C ALA A 71 10.73 -2.25 1.11
N MET A 72 10.94 -2.01 2.40
CA MET A 72 10.98 -3.07 3.41
C MET A 72 9.61 -3.77 3.53
N ILE A 73 8.52 -3.00 3.51
CA ILE A 73 7.16 -3.54 3.52
C ILE A 73 6.88 -4.34 2.25
N LEU A 74 7.18 -3.78 1.08
CA LEU A 74 7.01 -4.46 -0.20
C LEU A 74 7.87 -5.72 -0.31
N GLY A 75 9.09 -5.69 0.23
CA GLY A 75 9.98 -6.84 0.28
C GLY A 75 9.43 -7.98 1.14
N ASP A 76 8.77 -7.67 2.24
CA ASP A 76 8.07 -8.66 3.07
C ASP A 76 6.88 -9.28 2.34
N LEU A 77 6.07 -8.47 1.66
CA LEU A 77 4.96 -8.95 0.83
C LEU A 77 5.46 -9.81 -0.35
N LYS A 78 6.57 -9.42 -0.97
CA LYS A 78 7.22 -10.22 -2.02
C LYS A 78 7.60 -11.60 -1.50
N LYS A 79 8.27 -11.67 -0.33
CA LYS A 79 8.64 -12.94 0.31
C LYS A 79 7.42 -13.81 0.64
N THR A 80 6.36 -13.21 1.14
CA THR A 80 5.09 -13.88 1.41
C THR A 80 4.52 -14.50 0.14
N ALA A 81 4.50 -13.75 -0.95
CA ALA A 81 4.01 -14.24 -2.24
C ALA A 81 4.88 -15.36 -2.80
N GLU A 82 6.21 -15.22 -2.72
CA GLU A 82 7.16 -16.24 -3.16
C GLU A 82 7.03 -17.55 -2.35
N ALA A 83 6.84 -17.43 -1.02
CA ALA A 83 6.61 -18.60 -0.17
C ALA A 83 5.32 -19.34 -0.51
N TYR A 84 4.26 -18.60 -0.87
CA TYR A 84 2.98 -19.17 -1.27
C TYR A 84 3.04 -19.82 -2.66
N LEU A 85 3.68 -19.16 -3.63
CA LEU A 85 3.74 -19.61 -5.03
C LEU A 85 4.81 -20.68 -5.26
N GLY A 86 5.85 -20.70 -4.43
CA GLY A 86 7.01 -21.60 -4.61
C GLY A 86 7.94 -21.16 -5.74
N GLU A 87 7.82 -19.93 -6.22
CA GLU A 87 8.62 -19.39 -7.31
C GLU A 87 8.94 -17.90 -7.08
N PRO A 88 9.98 -17.35 -7.74
CA PRO A 88 10.31 -15.93 -7.63
C PRO A 88 9.17 -15.02 -8.12
N VAL A 89 8.92 -13.96 -7.39
CA VAL A 89 7.98 -12.89 -7.76
C VAL A 89 8.78 -11.67 -8.20
N THR A 90 8.68 -11.33 -9.48
CA THR A 90 9.50 -10.26 -10.09
C THR A 90 8.71 -9.02 -10.46
N LYS A 91 7.38 -9.13 -10.58
CA LYS A 91 6.50 -8.07 -11.07
C LYS A 91 5.40 -7.76 -10.06
N ALA A 92 4.98 -6.50 -10.05
CA ALA A 92 3.87 -6.05 -9.20
C ALA A 92 3.02 -4.98 -9.87
N VAL A 93 1.74 -4.98 -9.50
CA VAL A 93 0.85 -3.83 -9.64
C VAL A 93 0.66 -3.27 -8.24
N ILE A 94 0.87 -1.97 -8.07
CA ILE A 94 0.76 -1.32 -6.77
C ILE A 94 -0.35 -0.28 -6.81
N THR A 95 -1.18 -0.24 -5.79
CA THR A 95 -2.26 0.74 -5.68
C THR A 95 -1.84 1.93 -4.83
N VAL A 96 -2.37 3.09 -5.19
CA VAL A 96 -2.14 4.36 -4.49
C VAL A 96 -3.46 5.12 -4.35
N PRO A 97 -3.58 6.03 -3.38
CA PRO A 97 -4.73 6.93 -3.31
C PRO A 97 -4.91 7.71 -4.62
N ALA A 98 -6.14 7.98 -5.00
CA ALA A 98 -6.43 8.72 -6.23
C ALA A 98 -5.84 10.15 -6.21
N TYR A 99 -5.68 10.76 -5.02
CA TYR A 99 -5.10 12.10 -4.87
C TYR A 99 -3.56 12.13 -4.90
N PHE A 100 -2.87 10.98 -4.95
CA PHE A 100 -1.41 10.97 -5.06
C PHE A 100 -0.97 11.73 -6.32
N ASN A 101 -0.05 12.68 -6.13
CA ASN A 101 0.59 13.42 -7.21
C ASN A 101 1.70 12.59 -7.87
N ASP A 102 2.32 13.14 -8.91
CA ASP A 102 3.36 12.45 -9.66
C ASP A 102 4.59 12.11 -8.80
N SER A 103 4.98 12.98 -7.87
CA SER A 103 6.10 12.72 -6.94
C SER A 103 5.81 11.53 -6.04
N GLN A 104 4.61 11.42 -5.50
CA GLN A 104 4.18 10.32 -4.64
C GLN A 104 4.08 9.01 -5.42
N ARG A 105 3.59 9.05 -6.65
CA ARG A 105 3.54 7.89 -7.56
C ARG A 105 4.92 7.42 -7.96
N GLN A 106 5.82 8.33 -8.27
CA GLN A 106 7.20 8.00 -8.59
C GLN A 106 7.94 7.40 -7.37
N ALA A 107 7.73 7.95 -6.18
CA ALA A 107 8.27 7.40 -4.94
C ALA A 107 7.79 5.96 -4.69
N THR A 108 6.52 5.67 -4.98
CA THR A 108 5.96 4.32 -4.89
C THR A 108 6.62 3.36 -5.89
N LYS A 109 6.85 3.78 -7.12
CA LYS A 109 7.61 3.00 -8.11
C LYS A 109 9.03 2.74 -7.66
N ASN A 110 9.70 3.75 -7.12
CA ASN A 110 11.06 3.63 -6.59
C ASN A 110 11.13 2.63 -5.43
N ALA A 111 10.16 2.66 -4.52
CA ALA A 111 10.06 1.68 -3.43
C ALA A 111 9.92 0.25 -3.96
N GLY A 112 9.10 0.03 -4.97
CA GLY A 112 8.96 -1.27 -5.63
C GLY A 112 10.29 -1.74 -6.23
N LYS A 113 11.00 -0.85 -6.92
CA LYS A 113 12.31 -1.15 -7.51
C LYS A 113 13.37 -1.50 -6.45
N ILE A 114 13.41 -0.77 -5.34
CA ILE A 114 14.31 -1.06 -4.21
C ILE A 114 14.00 -2.45 -3.63
N ALA A 115 12.74 -2.82 -3.56
CA ALA A 115 12.29 -4.14 -3.09
C ALA A 115 12.58 -5.30 -4.09
N GLY A 116 13.11 -4.99 -5.28
CA GLY A 116 13.40 -5.97 -6.32
C GLY A 116 12.19 -6.34 -7.17
N LEU A 117 11.22 -5.43 -7.31
CA LEU A 117 10.03 -5.60 -8.11
C LEU A 117 10.04 -4.66 -9.34
N GLU A 118 9.67 -5.20 -10.48
CA GLU A 118 9.26 -4.40 -11.64
C GLU A 118 7.81 -3.96 -11.42
N VAL A 119 7.59 -2.66 -11.27
CA VAL A 119 6.24 -2.11 -11.09
C VAL A 119 5.64 -1.88 -12.46
N GLU A 120 4.77 -2.79 -12.90
CA GLU A 120 4.15 -2.72 -14.22
C GLU A 120 3.11 -1.59 -14.31
N ARG A 121 2.36 -1.38 -13.23
CA ARG A 121 1.34 -0.32 -13.14
C ARG A 121 1.20 0.22 -11.73
N ILE A 122 0.87 1.50 -11.66
CA ILE A 122 0.29 2.15 -10.48
C ILE A 122 -1.20 2.38 -10.79
N ILE A 123 -2.07 1.88 -9.92
CA ILE A 123 -3.53 1.98 -10.06
C ILE A 123 -4.09 2.76 -8.88
N ASN A 124 -5.11 3.57 -9.11
CA ASN A 124 -5.81 4.25 -8.04
C ASN A 124 -6.58 3.26 -7.15
N GLU A 125 -6.49 3.41 -5.83
CA GLU A 125 -7.17 2.53 -4.85
C GLU A 125 -8.69 2.43 -5.10
N PRO A 126 -9.45 3.53 -5.36
CA PRO A 126 -10.87 3.41 -5.66
C PRO A 126 -11.16 2.63 -6.95
N THR A 127 -10.29 2.74 -7.95
CA THR A 127 -10.37 1.93 -9.18
C THR A 127 -10.18 0.45 -8.89
N ALA A 128 -9.16 0.12 -8.09
CA ALA A 128 -8.89 -1.26 -7.68
C ALA A 128 -10.05 -1.86 -6.86
N ALA A 129 -10.65 -1.07 -5.97
CA ALA A 129 -11.82 -1.48 -5.20
C ALA A 129 -13.01 -1.78 -6.12
N ALA A 130 -13.29 -0.92 -7.08
CA ALA A 130 -14.37 -1.13 -8.05
C ALA A 130 -14.15 -2.42 -8.88
N LEU A 131 -12.93 -2.66 -9.33
CA LEU A 131 -12.57 -3.89 -10.06
C LEU A 131 -12.74 -5.14 -9.19
N ALA A 132 -12.34 -5.08 -7.91
CA ALA A 132 -12.47 -6.19 -6.98
C ALA A 132 -13.95 -6.60 -6.73
N TYR A 133 -14.85 -5.64 -6.77
CA TYR A 133 -16.29 -5.88 -6.67
C TYR A 133 -16.93 -6.26 -8.02
N GLY A 134 -16.18 -6.30 -9.12
CA GLY A 134 -16.68 -6.66 -10.44
C GLY A 134 -17.64 -5.63 -11.06
N LEU A 135 -17.54 -4.37 -10.63
CA LEU A 135 -18.43 -3.30 -11.10
C LEU A 135 -18.16 -2.92 -12.56
N ASP A 136 -16.97 -3.20 -13.07
CA ASP A 136 -16.57 -3.03 -14.47
C ASP A 136 -17.35 -3.94 -15.45
N LYS A 137 -17.95 -5.01 -14.95
CA LYS A 137 -18.69 -6.02 -15.73
C LYS A 137 -20.18 -5.71 -15.89
N GLN A 138 -20.64 -4.59 -15.35
CA GLN A 138 -22.06 -4.21 -15.43
C GLN A 138 -22.34 -3.46 -16.74
N GLU A 139 -23.48 -3.75 -17.36
CA GLU A 139 -23.88 -3.18 -18.66
C GLU A 139 -24.31 -1.70 -18.61
N LYS A 140 -24.53 -1.16 -17.41
CA LYS A 140 -24.99 0.21 -17.21
C LYS A 140 -23.89 1.10 -16.68
N THR A 141 -23.79 2.31 -17.24
CA THR A 141 -22.97 3.38 -16.66
C THR A 141 -23.48 3.70 -15.25
N GLN A 142 -22.57 3.71 -14.28
CA GLN A 142 -22.85 3.98 -12.87
C GLN A 142 -21.89 5.02 -12.32
N THR A 143 -22.41 5.90 -11.50
CA THR A 143 -21.60 6.79 -10.67
C THR A 143 -21.64 6.27 -9.25
N ILE A 144 -20.49 5.97 -8.69
CA ILE A 144 -20.37 5.42 -7.34
C ILE A 144 -19.45 6.28 -6.48
N LEU A 145 -19.75 6.31 -5.19
CA LEU A 145 -18.88 6.91 -4.18
C LEU A 145 -18.09 5.81 -3.48
N VAL A 146 -16.77 5.92 -3.49
CA VAL A 146 -15.88 5.06 -2.74
C VAL A 146 -15.41 5.80 -1.50
N TYR A 147 -15.73 5.24 -0.34
CA TYR A 147 -15.31 5.75 0.97
C TYR A 147 -14.24 4.82 1.53
N ASP A 148 -13.02 5.33 1.66
CA ASP A 148 -11.88 4.57 2.15
C ASP A 148 -11.29 5.23 3.40
N LEU A 149 -11.50 4.60 4.55
CA LEU A 149 -10.87 4.98 5.81
C LEU A 149 -9.82 3.93 6.18
N GLY A 150 -8.57 4.21 5.82
CA GLY A 150 -7.43 3.39 6.20
C GLY A 150 -6.89 3.72 7.59
N GLY A 151 -5.81 3.06 7.99
CA GLY A 151 -5.15 3.33 9.27
C GLY A 151 -4.53 4.74 9.32
N GLY A 152 -3.88 5.16 8.24
CA GLY A 152 -3.13 6.42 8.20
C GLY A 152 -3.73 7.51 7.32
N THR A 153 -4.66 7.18 6.44
CA THR A 153 -5.24 8.11 5.46
C THR A 153 -6.73 7.90 5.32
N PHE A 154 -7.43 8.93 4.91
CA PHE A 154 -8.85 8.93 4.60
C PHE A 154 -9.09 9.48 3.21
N ASP A 155 -9.89 8.77 2.42
CA ASP A 155 -10.21 9.11 1.04
C ASP A 155 -11.70 8.94 0.73
N VAL A 156 -12.23 9.90 -0.01
CA VAL A 156 -13.54 9.78 -0.66
C VAL A 156 -13.35 10.09 -2.14
N SER A 157 -13.82 9.20 -3.00
CA SER A 157 -13.72 9.37 -4.44
C SER A 157 -15.07 9.14 -5.09
N ILE A 158 -15.38 9.98 -6.08
CA ILE A 158 -16.51 9.75 -6.98
C ILE A 158 -15.95 9.20 -8.27
N ILE A 159 -16.38 8.02 -8.67
CA ILE A 159 -15.94 7.36 -9.89
C ILE A 159 -17.14 7.08 -10.80
N GLU A 160 -16.91 7.16 -12.09
CA GLU A 160 -17.85 6.70 -13.10
C GLU A 160 -17.32 5.43 -13.74
N ILE A 161 -18.18 4.45 -13.90
CA ILE A 161 -17.88 3.16 -14.52
C ILE A 161 -18.87 2.95 -15.65
N GLY A 162 -18.36 2.77 -16.84
CA GLY A 162 -19.16 2.49 -18.01
C GLY A 162 -18.32 2.04 -19.20
N ASP A 163 -18.86 1.17 -20.03
CA ASP A 163 -18.22 0.68 -21.25
C ASP A 163 -16.79 0.13 -21.06
N GLY A 164 -16.53 -0.51 -19.89
CA GLY A 164 -15.21 -1.04 -19.55
C GLY A 164 -14.19 0.02 -19.13
N VAL A 165 -14.61 1.26 -18.95
CA VAL A 165 -13.77 2.40 -18.52
C VAL A 165 -14.15 2.78 -17.09
N ILE A 166 -13.14 3.02 -16.24
CA ILE A 166 -13.30 3.56 -14.90
C ILE A 166 -12.60 4.90 -14.84
N GLU A 167 -13.33 5.96 -14.55
CA GLU A 167 -12.84 7.32 -14.45
C GLU A 167 -13.05 7.88 -13.04
N VAL A 168 -12.03 8.48 -12.46
CA VAL A 168 -12.13 9.21 -11.20
C VAL A 168 -12.56 10.63 -11.52
N LEU A 169 -13.80 10.98 -11.19
CA LEU A 169 -14.37 12.29 -11.46
C LEU A 169 -13.93 13.32 -10.43
N SER A 170 -13.85 12.93 -9.17
CA SER A 170 -13.46 13.80 -8.07
C SER A 170 -12.90 12.99 -6.92
N THR A 171 -11.98 13.58 -6.19
CA THR A 171 -11.43 12.97 -4.98
C THR A 171 -11.20 14.04 -3.92
N ALA A 172 -11.43 13.66 -2.67
CA ALA A 172 -11.10 14.45 -1.49
C ALA A 172 -10.57 13.50 -0.41
N GLY A 173 -9.77 14.00 0.49
CA GLY A 173 -9.23 13.17 1.56
C GLY A 173 -8.28 13.92 2.45
N ASP A 174 -7.77 13.23 3.45
CA ASP A 174 -6.75 13.72 4.35
C ASP A 174 -5.68 12.63 4.54
N ASN A 175 -4.45 12.95 4.17
CA ASN A 175 -3.32 12.04 4.30
C ASN A 175 -2.74 11.98 5.73
N ARG A 176 -3.32 12.70 6.66
CA ARG A 176 -2.95 12.75 8.08
C ARG A 176 -4.10 12.35 9.02
N LEU A 177 -5.19 11.84 8.46
CA LEU A 177 -6.34 11.34 9.21
C LEU A 177 -6.59 9.88 8.81
N GLY A 178 -6.60 8.99 9.78
CA GLY A 178 -6.88 7.57 9.60
C GLY A 178 -7.27 6.93 10.92
N GLY A 179 -7.58 5.64 10.88
CA GLY A 179 -7.98 4.88 12.07
C GLY A 179 -6.95 4.90 13.20
N ASP A 180 -5.68 5.11 12.87
CA ASP A 180 -4.60 5.20 13.88
C ASP A 180 -4.63 6.51 14.69
N ASP A 181 -5.45 7.49 14.28
CA ASP A 181 -5.57 8.79 14.96
C ASP A 181 -6.74 8.81 15.96
N PHE A 182 -7.58 7.76 16.00
CA PHE A 182 -8.70 7.57 16.92
C PHE A 182 -8.37 6.58 18.05
#